data_670230ab9a335c47583b6a82fa3f253a
#
_entry.id   670230ab9a335c47583b6a82fa3f253a
#
_cell.length_a   1.000
_cell.length_b   1.000
_cell.length_c   1.000
_cell.angle_alpha   90.00
_cell.angle_beta   90.00
_cell.angle_gamma   90.00
#
_symmetry.space_group_name_H-M   'P 1'
#
loop_
_entity.id
_entity.type
_entity.pdbx_description
1 polymer ?
#
loop_
_entity_poly.entity_id
_entity_poly.type
_entity_poly.pdbx_seq_one_letter_code
_entity_poly.pdbx_strand_id
1 'polypeptide(L)'
;MIKSMTGYGVGTVKAEDGECLVEIKSLNNKYCDINTKNNFQSLEIEQKIEKLIKNRISRGKVNILVKVENHGLTEEKVMLNEDVADSCYKNLKTLKKKYKLKDEISIDSMLKFKDIFKIVKEEESAKIWPLVEEATNFALDSLLKMREREGKVLVADIRKRVGKIQKLIGKIEKYSKSSPLDYKDNFLSKIKNLTDGLNVDEGRIELEAAIFAEKTDITEEITRLKSHLIQFDDLLNSEESVGRKMDFLTQEINREVNTIGSKTNDIKVTSLVVLVKSELEKIKEQARNIE
;
A
#
# COMPACT_ATOMS: atom_id res chain seq x y z
N MET A 1 -11.15 -13.18 -1.13
CA MET A 1 -11.46 -12.21 -2.23
C MET A 1 -10.43 -11.08 -2.17
N ILE A 2 -9.78 -10.78 -3.28
CA ILE A 2 -8.70 -9.78 -3.39
C ILE A 2 -9.24 -8.38 -3.13
N LYS A 3 -8.55 -7.61 -2.28
CA LYS A 3 -8.91 -6.23 -1.89
C LYS A 3 -7.78 -5.27 -2.27
N SER A 4 -8.14 -4.00 -2.52
CA SER A 4 -7.14 -2.93 -2.61
C SER A 4 -6.60 -2.57 -1.22
N MET A 5 -5.34 -2.18 -1.13
CA MET A 5 -4.77 -1.62 0.11
C MET A 5 -5.16 -0.16 0.33
N THR A 6 -5.64 0.54 -0.72
CA THR A 6 -6.08 1.93 -0.63
C THR A 6 -7.59 2.00 -0.47
N GLY A 7 -8.05 3.00 0.25
CA GLY A 7 -9.48 3.24 0.42
C GLY A 7 -9.78 4.37 1.39
N TYR A 8 -11.05 4.75 1.41
CA TYR A 8 -11.60 5.77 2.29
C TYR A 8 -12.98 5.35 2.79
N GLY A 9 -13.23 5.59 4.06
CA GLY A 9 -14.51 5.30 4.68
C GLY A 9 -14.90 6.38 5.66
N VAL A 10 -16.19 6.65 5.74
CA VAL A 10 -16.80 7.62 6.67
C VAL A 10 -17.91 6.92 7.41
N GLY A 11 -17.97 7.18 8.71
CA GLY A 11 -19.07 6.80 9.58
C GLY A 11 -19.52 8.00 10.40
N THR A 12 -20.80 8.26 10.41
CA THR A 12 -21.40 9.32 11.21
C THR A 12 -22.52 8.73 12.05
N VAL A 13 -22.51 9.01 13.33
CA VAL A 13 -23.55 8.59 14.27
C VAL A 13 -24.05 9.82 15.03
N LYS A 14 -25.36 9.95 15.10
CA LYS A 14 -26.03 11.02 15.85
C LYS A 14 -26.82 10.39 16.99
N ALA A 15 -26.61 10.89 18.19
CA ALA A 15 -27.37 10.54 19.38
C ALA A 15 -27.94 11.82 20.02
N GLU A 16 -28.83 11.66 20.99
CA GLU A 16 -29.43 12.80 21.71
C GLU A 16 -28.35 13.67 22.38
N ASP A 17 -27.25 13.03 22.82
CA ASP A 17 -26.17 13.65 23.58
C ASP A 17 -24.99 14.14 22.70
N GLY A 18 -25.04 13.94 21.38
CA GLY A 18 -23.95 14.40 20.49
C GLY A 18 -23.86 13.71 19.13
N GLU A 19 -22.91 14.16 18.34
CA GLU A 19 -22.60 13.59 17.01
C GLU A 19 -21.13 13.16 16.95
N CYS A 20 -20.89 11.99 16.38
CA CYS A 20 -19.55 11.49 16.11
C CYS A 20 -19.34 11.28 14.62
N LEU A 21 -18.28 11.87 14.09
CA LEU A 21 -17.78 11.67 12.73
C LEU A 21 -16.43 10.95 12.77
N VAL A 22 -16.34 9.82 12.10
CA VAL A 22 -15.09 9.07 11.92
C VAL A 22 -14.78 8.97 10.45
N GLU A 23 -13.58 9.41 10.09
CA GLU A 23 -13.02 9.26 8.75
C GLU A 23 -11.80 8.35 8.80
N ILE A 24 -11.77 7.33 7.96
CA ILE A 24 -10.67 6.36 7.89
C ILE A 24 -10.11 6.37 6.47
N LYS A 25 -8.80 6.62 6.34
CA LYS A 25 -8.06 6.55 5.07
C LYS A 25 -6.98 5.49 5.17
N SER A 26 -7.00 4.51 4.28
CA SER A 26 -5.99 3.48 4.14
C SER A 26 -5.07 3.76 2.95
N LEU A 27 -3.76 3.59 3.14
CA LEU A 27 -2.71 3.72 2.14
C LEU A 27 -1.86 2.44 2.13
N ASN A 28 -1.21 2.17 1.00
CA ASN A 28 -0.30 1.04 0.89
C ASN A 28 0.87 1.18 1.87
N ASN A 29 1.06 0.17 2.72
CA ASN A 29 2.21 0.04 3.59
C ASN A 29 2.49 -1.45 3.88
N LYS A 30 3.76 -1.78 4.13
CA LYS A 30 4.21 -3.14 4.45
C LYS A 30 3.66 -3.66 5.78
N TYR A 31 3.51 -2.78 6.76
CA TYR A 31 3.02 -3.07 8.12
C TYR A 31 1.71 -2.35 8.36
N CYS A 32 0.93 -2.83 9.33
CA CYS A 32 -0.23 -2.10 9.81
C CYS A 32 0.25 -0.97 10.72
N ASP A 33 0.21 0.26 10.21
CA ASP A 33 0.58 1.48 10.92
C ASP A 33 -0.68 2.34 11.08
N ILE A 34 -1.08 2.59 12.32
CA ILE A 34 -2.33 3.28 12.63
C ILE A 34 -1.99 4.61 13.27
N ASN A 35 -2.53 5.68 12.70
CA ASN A 35 -2.38 7.03 13.19
C ASN A 35 -3.77 7.65 13.44
N THR A 36 -4.11 7.83 14.71
CA THR A 36 -5.39 8.41 15.12
C THR A 36 -5.21 9.88 15.47
N LYS A 37 -6.08 10.72 14.90
CA LYS A 37 -6.25 12.12 15.29
C LYS A 37 -7.67 12.30 15.81
N ASN A 38 -7.80 12.90 16.97
CA ASN A 38 -9.09 13.15 17.59
C ASN A 38 -9.13 14.57 18.20
N ASN A 39 -10.31 15.03 18.53
CA ASN A 39 -10.54 16.30 19.22
C ASN A 39 -10.76 16.13 20.73
N PHE A 40 -10.54 14.94 21.26
CA PHE A 40 -10.61 14.61 22.69
C PHE A 40 -9.29 13.94 23.14
N GLN A 41 -8.97 14.05 24.43
CA GLN A 41 -7.70 13.57 24.98
C GLN A 41 -7.92 12.27 25.79
N SER A 42 -8.23 11.17 25.13
CA SER A 42 -8.42 9.86 25.79
C SER A 42 -7.59 8.77 25.13
N LEU A 43 -6.49 8.41 25.77
CA LEU A 43 -5.63 7.27 25.35
C LEU A 43 -6.39 5.93 25.35
N GLU A 44 -7.36 5.76 26.25
CA GLU A 44 -8.17 4.54 26.33
C GLU A 44 -9.01 4.35 25.06
N ILE A 45 -9.66 5.42 24.60
CA ILE A 45 -10.46 5.38 23.36
C ILE A 45 -9.58 5.13 22.15
N GLU A 46 -8.41 5.78 22.07
CA GLU A 46 -7.44 5.54 20.98
C GLU A 46 -7.02 4.06 20.91
N GLN A 47 -6.68 3.46 22.03
CA GLN A 47 -6.31 2.04 22.08
C GLN A 47 -7.47 1.11 21.68
N LYS A 48 -8.71 1.44 22.06
CA LYS A 48 -9.89 0.68 21.65
C LYS A 48 -10.13 0.79 20.14
N ILE A 49 -10.01 1.98 19.56
CA ILE A 49 -10.09 2.21 18.10
C ILE A 49 -9.01 1.40 17.37
N GLU A 50 -7.77 1.49 17.84
CA GLU A 50 -6.66 0.76 17.25
C GLU A 50 -6.90 -0.75 17.24
N LYS A 51 -7.45 -1.30 18.33
CA LYS A 51 -7.81 -2.71 18.44
C LYS A 51 -8.92 -3.11 17.46
N LEU A 52 -9.97 -2.29 17.30
CA LEU A 52 -11.02 -2.53 16.30
C LEU A 52 -10.49 -2.60 14.89
N ILE A 53 -9.55 -1.70 14.55
CA ILE A 53 -8.96 -1.64 13.21
C ILE A 53 -8.04 -2.83 12.96
N LYS A 54 -7.15 -3.18 13.90
CA LYS A 54 -6.25 -4.34 13.80
C LYS A 54 -6.98 -5.67 13.61
N ASN A 55 -8.19 -5.78 14.14
CA ASN A 55 -9.02 -6.97 13.97
C ASN A 55 -9.56 -7.12 12.53
N ARG A 56 -9.63 -6.03 11.75
CA ARG A 56 -10.23 -6.04 10.40
C ARG A 56 -9.24 -5.71 9.28
N ILE A 57 -8.11 -5.09 9.61
CA ILE A 57 -7.08 -4.66 8.63
C ILE A 57 -5.74 -5.22 9.08
N SER A 58 -5.15 -6.07 8.24
CA SER A 58 -3.87 -6.74 8.53
C SER A 58 -2.66 -5.92 8.07
N ARG A 59 -2.80 -5.06 7.03
CA ARG A 59 -1.73 -4.27 6.42
C ARG A 59 -2.23 -2.91 5.95
N GLY A 60 -1.28 -1.98 5.87
CA GLY A 60 -1.54 -0.64 5.36
C GLY A 60 -1.28 0.44 6.40
N LYS A 61 -1.05 1.67 5.93
CA LYS A 61 -1.04 2.84 6.80
C LYS A 61 -2.45 3.40 6.89
N VAL A 62 -3.03 3.33 8.09
CA VAL A 62 -4.41 3.74 8.37
C VAL A 62 -4.38 5.07 9.13
N ASN A 63 -4.87 6.12 8.50
CA ASN A 63 -5.07 7.41 9.16
C ASN A 63 -6.54 7.56 9.54
N ILE A 64 -6.78 7.92 10.76
CA ILE A 64 -8.11 8.05 11.34
C ILE A 64 -8.27 9.45 11.87
N LEU A 65 -9.40 10.07 11.53
CA LEU A 65 -9.84 11.32 12.12
C LEU A 65 -11.16 11.05 12.84
N VAL A 66 -11.18 11.33 14.14
CA VAL A 66 -12.38 11.20 14.98
C VAL A 66 -12.74 12.60 15.48
N LYS A 67 -13.96 13.01 15.18
CA LYS A 67 -14.53 14.26 15.69
C LYS A 67 -15.79 13.92 16.47
N VAL A 68 -15.82 14.30 17.73
CA VAL A 68 -17.00 14.18 18.59
C VAL A 68 -17.47 15.59 18.90
N GLU A 69 -18.72 15.88 18.52
CA GLU A 69 -19.43 17.08 18.92
C GLU A 69 -20.39 16.72 20.05
N ASN A 70 -20.09 17.20 21.26
CA ASN A 70 -20.87 16.88 22.46
C ASN A 70 -21.86 17.96 22.77
N HIS A 71 -23.13 17.63 22.88
CA HIS A 71 -24.19 18.51 23.36
C HIS A 71 -24.51 18.27 24.87
N GLY A 72 -23.48 18.04 25.70
CA GLY A 72 -23.69 17.84 27.15
C GLY A 72 -22.82 16.79 27.84
N LEU A 73 -21.95 16.07 27.08
CA LEU A 73 -21.09 15.02 27.64
C LEU A 73 -19.77 15.52 28.25
N THR A 74 -19.50 16.82 28.17
CA THR A 74 -18.33 17.46 28.79
C THR A 74 -18.81 18.33 29.95
N GLU A 75 -18.70 17.86 31.16
CA GLU A 75 -18.80 18.71 32.33
C GLU A 75 -17.47 19.48 32.48
N GLU A 76 -17.53 20.79 32.28
CA GLU A 76 -16.41 21.65 32.66
C GLU A 76 -16.43 21.82 34.18
N LYS A 77 -15.56 21.13 34.87
CA LYS A 77 -15.37 21.30 36.32
C LYS A 77 -14.24 22.29 36.56
N VAL A 78 -14.58 23.34 37.30
CA VAL A 78 -13.57 24.27 37.81
C VAL A 78 -12.94 23.62 39.06
N MET A 79 -11.68 23.23 38.94
CA MET A 79 -10.94 22.65 40.09
C MET A 79 -9.93 23.64 40.63
N LEU A 80 -9.83 23.69 41.95
CA LEU A 80 -8.75 24.41 42.61
C LEU A 80 -7.43 23.69 42.45
N ASN A 81 -6.42 24.39 41.98
CA ASN A 81 -5.05 23.86 41.96
C ASN A 81 -4.38 24.13 43.31
N GLU A 82 -4.54 23.20 44.27
CA GLU A 82 -4.09 23.35 45.62
C GLU A 82 -2.60 23.65 45.73
N ASP A 83 -1.75 22.99 44.89
CA ASP A 83 -0.30 23.22 44.89
C ASP A 83 0.07 24.68 44.56
N VAL A 84 -0.61 25.22 43.54
CA VAL A 84 -0.40 26.61 43.09
C VAL A 84 -0.97 27.56 44.13
N ALA A 85 -2.17 27.31 44.65
CA ALA A 85 -2.78 28.14 45.70
C ALA A 85 -1.94 28.18 46.97
N ASP A 86 -1.46 27.04 47.43
CA ASP A 86 -0.57 26.91 48.61
C ASP A 86 0.76 27.63 48.39
N SER A 87 1.37 27.48 47.20
CA SER A 87 2.59 28.17 46.83
C SER A 87 2.42 29.68 46.81
N CYS A 88 1.33 30.16 46.20
CA CYS A 88 0.98 31.60 46.16
C CYS A 88 0.78 32.13 47.59
N TYR A 89 0.02 31.45 48.44
CA TYR A 89 -0.21 31.87 49.81
C TYR A 89 1.07 31.96 50.63
N LYS A 90 1.95 30.95 50.56
CA LYS A 90 3.27 30.92 51.22
C LYS A 90 4.17 32.08 50.78
N ASN A 91 4.19 32.37 49.46
CA ASN A 91 4.99 33.46 48.90
C ASN A 91 4.45 34.84 49.32
N LEU A 92 3.16 35.04 49.31
CA LEU A 92 2.53 36.30 49.81
C LEU A 92 2.81 36.49 51.30
N LYS A 93 2.75 35.47 52.12
CA LYS A 93 3.10 35.48 53.55
C LYS A 93 4.54 35.86 53.76
N THR A 94 5.45 35.33 52.96
CA THR A 94 6.89 35.63 52.99
C THR A 94 7.15 37.09 52.61
N LEU A 95 6.53 37.60 51.57
CA LEU A 95 6.58 39.00 51.15
C LEU A 95 6.10 39.93 52.25
N LYS A 96 4.92 39.67 52.86
CA LYS A 96 4.35 40.43 53.95
C LYS A 96 5.36 40.52 55.12
N LYS A 97 5.98 39.39 55.49
CA LYS A 97 6.96 39.33 56.61
C LYS A 97 8.24 40.09 56.27
N LYS A 98 8.80 39.89 55.07
CA LYS A 98 10.07 40.48 54.63
C LYS A 98 10.03 41.98 54.49
N TYR A 99 8.93 42.51 53.99
CA TYR A 99 8.77 43.97 53.71
C TYR A 99 7.90 44.66 54.74
N LYS A 100 7.49 43.99 55.85
CA LYS A 100 6.67 44.53 56.93
C LYS A 100 5.39 45.18 56.48
N LEU A 101 4.74 44.60 55.44
CA LEU A 101 3.50 45.08 54.89
C LEU A 101 2.33 44.90 55.87
N LYS A 102 1.43 45.86 55.97
CA LYS A 102 0.26 45.79 56.87
C LYS A 102 -0.96 45.14 56.26
N ASP A 103 -1.00 45.02 54.90
CA ASP A 103 -2.15 44.48 54.19
C ASP A 103 -2.41 43.02 54.57
N GLU A 104 -3.67 42.64 54.64
CA GLU A 104 -4.07 41.23 54.82
C GLU A 104 -4.08 40.51 53.47
N ILE A 105 -3.71 39.21 53.49
CA ILE A 105 -3.78 38.37 52.30
C ILE A 105 -5.23 38.03 52.09
N SER A 106 -5.84 38.64 51.07
CA SER A 106 -7.22 38.40 50.69
C SER A 106 -7.32 37.39 49.54
N ILE A 107 -8.51 36.81 49.36
CA ILE A 107 -8.83 35.96 48.23
C ILE A 107 -8.60 36.70 46.89
N ASP A 108 -8.94 37.98 46.83
CA ASP A 108 -8.71 38.81 45.63
C ASP A 108 -7.20 38.93 45.30
N SER A 109 -6.33 38.93 46.30
CA SER A 109 -4.90 38.94 46.08
C SER A 109 -4.39 37.62 45.48
N MET A 110 -5.02 36.50 45.83
CA MET A 110 -4.71 35.19 45.28
C MET A 110 -5.26 34.98 43.89
N LEU A 111 -6.49 35.45 43.63
CA LEU A 111 -7.13 35.33 42.32
C LEU A 111 -6.41 36.09 41.19
N LYS A 112 -5.53 37.03 41.52
CA LYS A 112 -4.67 37.71 40.54
C LYS A 112 -3.59 36.82 39.93
N PHE A 113 -3.30 35.69 40.54
CA PHE A 113 -2.37 34.71 40.00
C PHE A 113 -3.09 33.78 39.04
N LYS A 114 -2.51 33.62 37.86
CA LYS A 114 -3.02 32.66 36.85
C LYS A 114 -2.88 31.23 37.35
N ASP A 115 -3.75 30.35 36.90
CA ASP A 115 -3.73 28.92 37.14
C ASP A 115 -4.10 28.44 38.56
N ILE A 116 -4.61 29.33 39.44
CA ILE A 116 -5.19 28.90 40.72
C ILE A 116 -6.45 28.06 40.50
N PHE A 117 -7.24 28.36 39.48
CA PHE A 117 -8.32 27.53 39.03
C PHE A 117 -8.00 26.94 37.65
N LYS A 118 -8.17 25.64 37.51
CA LYS A 118 -8.09 24.94 36.26
C LYS A 118 -9.47 24.46 35.84
N ILE A 119 -9.82 24.77 34.59
CA ILE A 119 -10.99 24.15 33.97
C ILE A 119 -10.54 22.77 33.52
N VAL A 120 -11.03 21.73 34.20
CA VAL A 120 -10.79 20.35 33.82
C VAL A 120 -12.03 19.88 33.07
N LYS A 121 -11.83 19.51 31.82
CA LYS A 121 -12.86 18.85 31.05
C LYS A 121 -12.76 17.37 31.39
N GLU A 122 -13.63 16.88 32.27
CA GLU A 122 -13.79 15.45 32.46
C GLU A 122 -14.61 14.91 31.29
N GLU A 123 -13.90 14.40 30.30
CA GLU A 123 -14.53 13.59 29.27
C GLU A 123 -14.84 12.21 29.86
N GLU A 124 -16.10 11.91 30.06
CA GLU A 124 -16.49 10.57 30.46
C GLU A 124 -16.30 9.62 29.27
N SER A 125 -15.06 9.11 29.13
CA SER A 125 -14.70 8.17 28.06
C SER A 125 -15.71 7.00 27.92
N ALA A 126 -16.31 6.60 29.03
CA ALA A 126 -17.34 5.57 29.06
C ALA A 126 -18.65 5.96 28.34
N LYS A 127 -19.02 7.24 28.36
CA LYS A 127 -20.22 7.74 27.66
C LYS A 127 -19.96 7.99 26.18
N ILE A 128 -18.75 8.40 25.83
CA ILE A 128 -18.36 8.72 24.45
C ILE A 128 -18.08 7.44 23.66
N TRP A 129 -17.53 6.40 24.29
CA TRP A 129 -17.08 5.19 23.60
C TRP A 129 -18.14 4.52 22.74
N PRO A 130 -19.40 4.27 23.17
CA PRO A 130 -20.40 3.61 22.33
C PRO A 130 -20.64 4.35 21.00
N LEU A 131 -20.67 5.68 21.05
CA LEU A 131 -20.86 6.53 19.89
C LEU A 131 -19.67 6.44 18.91
N VAL A 132 -18.46 6.49 19.45
CA VAL A 132 -17.21 6.35 18.67
C VAL A 132 -17.08 4.94 18.10
N GLU A 133 -17.42 3.91 18.86
CA GLU A 133 -17.38 2.51 18.41
C GLU A 133 -18.31 2.27 17.22
N GLU A 134 -19.53 2.74 17.30
CA GLU A 134 -20.52 2.59 16.24
C GLU A 134 -20.08 3.37 14.98
N ALA A 135 -19.68 4.63 15.11
CA ALA A 135 -19.17 5.43 14.00
C ALA A 135 -17.92 4.82 13.37
N THR A 136 -17.01 4.27 14.19
CA THR A 136 -15.81 3.57 13.70
C THR A 136 -16.16 2.34 12.90
N ASN A 137 -17.14 1.56 13.36
CA ASN A 137 -17.61 0.38 12.64
C ASN A 137 -18.24 0.75 11.30
N PHE A 138 -19.07 1.78 11.23
CA PHE A 138 -19.63 2.28 9.95
C PHE A 138 -18.53 2.75 8.99
N ALA A 139 -17.53 3.49 9.50
CA ALA A 139 -16.40 3.94 8.70
C ALA A 139 -15.58 2.75 8.17
N LEU A 140 -15.33 1.72 8.99
CA LEU A 140 -14.64 0.51 8.59
C LEU A 140 -15.42 -0.28 7.53
N ASP A 141 -16.72 -0.43 7.69
CA ASP A 141 -17.56 -1.13 6.70
C ASP A 141 -17.57 -0.39 5.35
N SER A 142 -17.65 0.93 5.40
CA SER A 142 -17.54 1.79 4.20
C SER A 142 -16.19 1.64 3.50
N LEU A 143 -15.09 1.70 4.27
CA LEU A 143 -13.72 1.48 3.79
C LEU A 143 -13.55 0.11 3.14
N LEU A 144 -13.99 -0.97 3.81
CA LEU A 144 -13.85 -2.33 3.31
C LEU A 144 -14.64 -2.54 2.02
N LYS A 145 -15.86 -2.02 1.93
CA LYS A 145 -16.66 -2.03 0.69
C LYS A 145 -15.96 -1.31 -0.47
N MET A 146 -15.33 -0.16 -0.19
CA MET A 146 -14.55 0.57 -1.20
C MET A 146 -13.34 -0.26 -1.66
N ARG A 147 -12.56 -0.82 -0.73
CA ARG A 147 -11.40 -1.67 -1.01
C ARG A 147 -11.76 -2.91 -1.84
N GLU A 148 -12.92 -3.51 -1.58
CA GLU A 148 -13.43 -4.65 -2.37
C GLU A 148 -13.81 -4.26 -3.79
N ARG A 149 -14.48 -3.11 -3.97
CA ARG A 149 -14.82 -2.59 -5.30
C ARG A 149 -13.57 -2.26 -6.11
N GLU A 150 -12.61 -1.56 -5.51
CA GLU A 150 -11.35 -1.21 -6.15
C GLU A 150 -10.53 -2.46 -6.46
N GLY A 151 -10.46 -3.44 -5.55
CA GLY A 151 -9.79 -4.72 -5.77
C GLY A 151 -10.33 -5.46 -7.00
N LYS A 152 -11.65 -5.48 -7.20
CA LYS A 152 -12.27 -6.08 -8.41
C LYS A 152 -11.82 -5.38 -9.69
N VAL A 153 -11.72 -4.06 -9.68
CA VAL A 153 -11.25 -3.27 -10.84
C VAL A 153 -9.78 -3.57 -11.15
N LEU A 154 -8.94 -3.62 -10.09
CA LEU A 154 -7.51 -3.96 -10.24
C LEU A 154 -7.31 -5.36 -10.81
N VAL A 155 -8.02 -6.36 -10.30
CA VAL A 155 -7.98 -7.74 -10.80
C VAL A 155 -8.38 -7.80 -12.29
N ALA A 156 -9.43 -7.09 -12.68
CA ALA A 156 -9.88 -7.05 -14.08
C ALA A 156 -8.81 -6.41 -15.00
N ASP A 157 -8.16 -5.31 -14.58
CA ASP A 157 -7.08 -4.68 -15.34
C ASP A 157 -5.86 -5.61 -15.47
N ILE A 158 -5.44 -6.23 -14.36
CA ILE A 158 -4.32 -7.18 -14.38
C ILE A 158 -4.62 -8.35 -15.33
N ARG A 159 -5.81 -8.96 -15.25
CA ARG A 159 -6.22 -10.07 -16.13
C ARG A 159 -6.19 -9.66 -17.60
N LYS A 160 -6.64 -8.46 -17.92
CA LYS A 160 -6.56 -7.91 -19.30
C LYS A 160 -5.10 -7.81 -19.77
N ARG A 161 -4.17 -7.39 -18.89
CA ARG A 161 -2.74 -7.27 -19.22
C ARG A 161 -2.07 -8.63 -19.37
N VAL A 162 -2.39 -9.59 -18.50
CA VAL A 162 -1.95 -10.99 -18.64
C VAL A 162 -2.37 -11.56 -19.99
N GLY A 163 -3.62 -11.36 -20.40
CA GLY A 163 -4.10 -11.78 -21.73
C GLY A 163 -3.38 -11.08 -22.89
N LYS A 164 -2.95 -9.83 -22.75
CA LYS A 164 -2.08 -9.17 -23.75
C LYS A 164 -0.71 -9.83 -23.82
N ILE A 165 -0.08 -10.10 -22.66
CA ILE A 165 1.22 -10.76 -22.59
C ILE A 165 1.15 -12.13 -23.27
N GLN A 166 0.12 -12.94 -22.99
CA GLN A 166 -0.10 -14.23 -23.64
C GLN A 166 -0.14 -14.13 -25.17
N LYS A 167 -0.86 -13.11 -25.70
CA LYS A 167 -0.91 -12.85 -27.16
C LYS A 167 0.44 -12.45 -27.73
N LEU A 168 1.22 -11.64 -27.00
CA LEU A 168 2.57 -11.24 -27.43
C LEU A 168 3.54 -12.43 -27.44
N ILE A 169 3.49 -13.30 -26.41
CA ILE A 169 4.28 -14.53 -26.35
C ILE A 169 3.92 -15.47 -27.51
N GLY A 170 2.65 -15.61 -27.84
CA GLY A 170 2.23 -16.39 -29.02
C GLY A 170 2.79 -15.86 -30.34
N LYS A 171 2.98 -14.53 -30.47
CA LYS A 171 3.68 -13.95 -31.62
C LYS A 171 5.18 -14.21 -31.60
N ILE A 172 5.84 -14.09 -30.44
CA ILE A 172 7.26 -14.41 -30.25
C ILE A 172 7.49 -15.87 -30.68
N GLU A 173 6.69 -16.81 -30.22
CA GLU A 173 6.76 -18.22 -30.58
C GLU A 173 6.65 -18.50 -32.09
N LYS A 174 5.81 -17.72 -32.78
CA LYS A 174 5.70 -17.83 -34.25
C LYS A 174 6.95 -17.34 -34.96
N TYR A 175 7.51 -16.21 -34.53
CA TYR A 175 8.71 -15.67 -35.17
C TYR A 175 9.96 -16.49 -34.82
N SER A 176 10.07 -17.07 -33.62
CA SER A 176 11.21 -17.93 -33.26
C SER A 176 11.32 -19.19 -34.12
N LYS A 177 10.20 -19.76 -34.55
CA LYS A 177 10.17 -20.98 -35.38
C LYS A 177 10.70 -20.77 -36.82
N SER A 178 10.63 -19.57 -37.36
CA SER A 178 11.13 -19.23 -38.71
C SER A 178 12.60 -18.83 -38.73
N SER A 179 13.13 -18.36 -37.60
CA SER A 179 14.46 -17.74 -37.50
C SER A 179 15.66 -18.67 -37.83
N PRO A 180 15.72 -19.96 -37.44
CA PRO A 180 16.89 -20.83 -37.71
C PRO A 180 17.07 -21.14 -39.20
N LEU A 181 15.98 -21.33 -39.94
CA LEU A 181 16.05 -21.59 -41.38
C LEU A 181 16.49 -20.34 -42.16
N ASP A 182 15.89 -19.20 -41.86
CA ASP A 182 16.26 -17.91 -42.45
C ASP A 182 17.74 -17.55 -42.15
N TYR A 183 18.23 -17.93 -40.96
CA TYR A 183 19.63 -17.69 -40.59
C TYR A 183 20.61 -18.54 -41.42
N LYS A 184 20.34 -19.84 -41.60
CA LYS A 184 21.18 -20.73 -42.41
C LYS A 184 21.31 -20.20 -43.83
N ASP A 185 20.21 -19.80 -44.45
CA ASP A 185 20.21 -19.27 -45.82
C ASP A 185 20.91 -17.91 -45.94
N ASN A 186 20.70 -17.00 -44.99
CA ASN A 186 21.38 -15.73 -44.92
C ASN A 186 22.88 -15.90 -44.62
N PHE A 187 23.26 -16.84 -43.76
CA PHE A 187 24.64 -17.12 -43.41
C PHE A 187 25.41 -17.69 -44.62
N LEU A 188 24.80 -18.66 -45.31
CA LEU A 188 25.34 -19.21 -46.55
C LEU A 188 25.55 -18.17 -47.66
N SER A 189 24.55 -17.29 -47.85
CA SER A 189 24.64 -16.23 -48.84
C SER A 189 25.74 -15.19 -48.52
N LYS A 190 25.89 -14.83 -47.23
CA LYS A 190 26.96 -13.94 -46.76
C LYS A 190 28.35 -14.56 -46.95
N ILE A 191 28.53 -15.83 -46.61
CA ILE A 191 29.78 -16.54 -46.76
C ILE A 191 30.15 -16.59 -48.27
N LYS A 192 29.21 -16.99 -49.13
CA LYS A 192 29.44 -17.00 -50.59
C LYS A 192 29.89 -15.65 -51.14
N ASN A 193 29.28 -14.57 -50.63
CA ASN A 193 29.65 -13.21 -51.06
C ASN A 193 30.99 -12.73 -50.51
N LEU A 194 31.47 -13.26 -49.38
CA LEU A 194 32.74 -12.86 -48.77
C LEU A 194 33.93 -13.72 -49.23
N THR A 195 33.68 -14.92 -49.74
CA THR A 195 34.74 -15.91 -50.08
C THR A 195 35.06 -15.98 -51.57
N ASP A 196 34.44 -15.13 -52.42
CA ASP A 196 34.74 -15.05 -53.87
C ASP A 196 34.95 -16.40 -54.56
N GLY A 197 34.19 -17.44 -54.16
CA GLY A 197 34.26 -18.76 -54.73
C GLY A 197 35.32 -19.71 -54.08
N LEU A 198 35.92 -19.33 -52.95
CA LEU A 198 36.75 -20.25 -52.16
C LEU A 198 35.89 -21.43 -51.64
N ASN A 199 36.44 -22.66 -51.70
CA ASN A 199 35.80 -23.82 -51.16
C ASN A 199 35.63 -23.67 -49.65
N VAL A 200 34.39 -23.47 -49.20
CA VAL A 200 34.04 -23.41 -47.76
C VAL A 200 33.64 -24.80 -47.34
N ASP A 201 34.21 -25.27 -46.24
CA ASP A 201 33.87 -26.53 -45.62
C ASP A 201 32.41 -26.53 -45.17
N GLU A 202 31.54 -27.26 -45.88
CA GLU A 202 30.12 -27.34 -45.59
C GLU A 202 29.84 -27.92 -44.17
N GLY A 203 30.70 -28.87 -43.71
CA GLY A 203 30.56 -29.42 -42.37
C GLY A 203 30.78 -28.40 -41.25
N ARG A 204 31.66 -27.40 -41.50
CA ARG A 204 31.91 -26.30 -40.59
C ARG A 204 30.72 -25.34 -40.53
N ILE A 205 30.08 -25.09 -41.67
CA ILE A 205 28.89 -24.23 -41.74
C ILE A 205 27.70 -24.89 -41.00
N GLU A 206 27.54 -26.20 -41.19
CA GLU A 206 26.46 -26.95 -40.50
C GLU A 206 26.67 -26.96 -38.98
N LEU A 207 27.90 -27.12 -38.52
CA LEU A 207 28.25 -27.06 -37.09
C LEU A 207 27.95 -25.66 -36.50
N GLU A 208 28.36 -24.59 -37.17
CA GLU A 208 28.09 -23.23 -36.71
C GLU A 208 26.58 -22.88 -36.72
N ALA A 209 25.84 -23.37 -37.72
CA ALA A 209 24.39 -23.23 -37.77
C ALA A 209 23.69 -23.98 -36.62
N ALA A 210 24.18 -25.19 -36.28
CA ALA A 210 23.66 -25.95 -35.14
C ALA A 210 23.95 -25.24 -33.80
N ILE A 211 25.15 -24.77 -33.59
CA ILE A 211 25.54 -24.00 -32.39
C ILE A 211 24.70 -22.71 -32.29
N PHE A 212 24.46 -22.04 -33.42
CA PHE A 212 23.61 -20.83 -33.43
C PHE A 212 22.17 -21.16 -33.09
N ALA A 213 21.61 -22.23 -33.68
CA ALA A 213 20.24 -22.69 -33.40
C ALA A 213 20.05 -23.00 -31.91
N GLU A 214 21.01 -23.69 -31.26
CA GLU A 214 20.99 -24.00 -29.84
C GLU A 214 21.07 -22.72 -28.98
N LYS A 215 21.97 -21.78 -29.33
CA LYS A 215 22.10 -20.51 -28.60
C LYS A 215 20.89 -19.61 -28.72
N THR A 216 20.14 -19.69 -29.80
CA THR A 216 18.94 -18.86 -30.05
C THR A 216 17.64 -19.58 -29.76
N ASP A 217 17.70 -20.83 -29.31
CA ASP A 217 16.50 -21.54 -28.88
C ASP A 217 15.93 -20.92 -27.60
N ILE A 218 14.65 -20.53 -27.70
CA ILE A 218 13.87 -19.91 -26.62
C ILE A 218 12.66 -20.74 -26.24
N THR A 219 12.62 -22.00 -26.65
CA THR A 219 11.47 -22.90 -26.43
C THR A 219 11.23 -23.15 -24.95
N GLU A 220 12.30 -23.30 -24.18
CA GLU A 220 12.23 -23.49 -22.72
C GLU A 220 11.66 -22.26 -22.04
N GLU A 221 12.17 -21.07 -22.37
CA GLU A 221 11.71 -19.79 -21.81
C GLU A 221 10.24 -19.55 -22.12
N ILE A 222 9.78 -19.83 -23.33
CA ILE A 222 8.37 -19.74 -23.71
C ILE A 222 7.51 -20.68 -22.89
N THR A 223 7.96 -21.90 -22.68
CA THR A 223 7.22 -22.91 -21.90
C THR A 223 7.12 -22.48 -20.44
N ARG A 224 8.22 -21.99 -19.85
CA ARG A 224 8.24 -21.45 -18.49
C ARG A 224 7.33 -20.23 -18.35
N LEU A 225 7.38 -19.30 -19.31
CA LEU A 225 6.50 -18.13 -19.34
C LEU A 225 5.02 -18.52 -19.35
N LYS A 226 4.63 -19.48 -20.19
CA LYS A 226 3.26 -19.97 -20.24
C LYS A 226 2.82 -20.56 -18.89
N SER A 227 3.70 -21.35 -18.26
CA SER A 227 3.44 -21.93 -16.93
C SER A 227 3.27 -20.85 -15.86
N HIS A 228 4.16 -19.83 -15.83
CA HIS A 228 4.05 -18.73 -14.87
C HIS A 228 2.81 -17.88 -15.07
N LEU A 229 2.36 -17.67 -16.31
CA LEU A 229 1.13 -16.93 -16.60
C LEU A 229 -0.13 -17.69 -16.18
N ILE A 230 -0.13 -19.03 -16.26
CA ILE A 230 -1.23 -19.85 -15.73
C ILE A 230 -1.27 -19.71 -14.20
N GLN A 231 -0.13 -19.90 -13.52
CA GLN A 231 -0.02 -19.72 -12.07
C GLN A 231 -0.44 -18.32 -11.63
N PHE A 232 -0.14 -17.30 -12.44
CA PHE A 232 -0.54 -15.93 -12.17
C PHE A 232 -2.07 -15.75 -12.23
N ASP A 233 -2.73 -16.37 -13.21
CA ASP A 233 -4.20 -16.32 -13.32
C ASP A 233 -4.86 -17.10 -12.17
N ASP A 234 -4.30 -18.22 -11.75
CA ASP A 234 -4.77 -19.00 -10.60
C ASP A 234 -4.70 -18.17 -9.30
N LEU A 235 -3.62 -17.39 -9.11
CA LEU A 235 -3.50 -16.47 -7.98
C LEU A 235 -4.58 -15.39 -7.98
N LEU A 236 -4.99 -14.89 -9.15
CA LEU A 236 -6.07 -13.90 -9.25
C LEU A 236 -7.44 -14.44 -8.81
N ASN A 237 -7.59 -15.77 -8.72
CA ASN A 237 -8.80 -16.44 -8.27
C ASN A 237 -8.70 -16.90 -6.80
N SER A 238 -7.53 -16.76 -6.14
CA SER A 238 -7.33 -17.23 -4.77
C SER A 238 -7.96 -16.29 -3.74
N GLU A 239 -8.28 -16.84 -2.56
CA GLU A 239 -8.79 -16.07 -1.42
C GLU A 239 -7.69 -15.66 -0.42
N GLU A 240 -6.46 -16.12 -0.64
CA GLU A 240 -5.32 -15.81 0.21
C GLU A 240 -4.68 -14.46 -0.16
N SER A 241 -3.82 -13.96 0.73
CA SER A 241 -2.99 -12.78 0.44
C SER A 241 -1.99 -13.08 -0.69
N VAL A 242 -2.26 -12.52 -1.87
CA VAL A 242 -1.56 -12.87 -3.11
C VAL A 242 -0.40 -11.94 -3.47
N GLY A 243 -0.28 -10.78 -2.86
CA GLY A 243 0.66 -9.74 -3.27
C GLY A 243 2.11 -10.20 -3.37
N ARG A 244 2.62 -10.97 -2.37
CA ARG A 244 4.00 -11.50 -2.41
C ARG A 244 4.19 -12.58 -3.49
N LYS A 245 3.19 -13.43 -3.69
CA LYS A 245 3.23 -14.48 -4.71
C LYS A 245 3.22 -13.87 -6.11
N MET A 246 2.43 -12.80 -6.31
CA MET A 246 2.40 -12.03 -7.55
C MET A 246 3.73 -11.33 -7.84
N ASP A 247 4.34 -10.69 -6.84
CA ASP A 247 5.67 -10.08 -6.98
C ASP A 247 6.71 -11.11 -7.42
N PHE A 248 6.72 -12.30 -6.81
CA PHE A 248 7.62 -13.39 -7.18
C PHE A 248 7.39 -13.84 -8.63
N LEU A 249 6.15 -14.14 -9.02
CA LEU A 249 5.85 -14.57 -10.39
C LEU A 249 6.18 -13.47 -11.41
N THR A 250 5.96 -12.20 -11.07
CA THR A 250 6.35 -11.08 -11.94
C THR A 250 7.86 -11.04 -12.16
N GLN A 251 8.67 -11.35 -11.14
CA GLN A 251 10.12 -11.44 -11.26
C GLN A 251 10.55 -12.62 -12.15
N GLU A 252 9.95 -13.80 -11.97
CA GLU A 252 10.25 -14.97 -12.81
C GLU A 252 9.86 -14.73 -14.27
N ILE A 253 8.66 -14.20 -14.53
CA ILE A 253 8.25 -13.81 -15.87
C ILE A 253 9.24 -12.81 -16.49
N ASN A 254 9.66 -11.80 -15.73
CA ASN A 254 10.65 -10.81 -16.22
C ASN A 254 12.00 -11.46 -16.53
N ARG A 255 12.42 -12.43 -15.74
CA ARG A 255 13.65 -13.20 -15.96
C ARG A 255 13.59 -13.95 -17.29
N GLU A 256 12.53 -14.69 -17.54
CA GLU A 256 12.36 -15.45 -18.80
C GLU A 256 12.29 -14.49 -20.01
N VAL A 257 11.57 -13.37 -19.88
CA VAL A 257 11.49 -12.32 -20.92
C VAL A 257 12.87 -11.70 -21.22
N ASN A 258 13.70 -11.50 -20.20
CA ASN A 258 15.08 -11.02 -20.37
C ASN A 258 15.93 -12.03 -21.12
N THR A 259 15.81 -13.32 -20.78
CA THR A 259 16.54 -14.42 -21.45
C THR A 259 16.14 -14.52 -22.92
N ILE A 260 14.85 -14.41 -23.24
CA ILE A 260 14.39 -14.34 -24.65
C ILE A 260 15.03 -13.14 -25.36
N GLY A 261 15.03 -11.97 -24.70
CA GLY A 261 15.62 -10.77 -25.29
C GLY A 261 17.12 -10.85 -25.55
N SER A 262 17.86 -11.60 -24.74
CA SER A 262 19.31 -11.80 -24.91
C SER A 262 19.66 -12.90 -25.93
N LYS A 263 18.78 -13.89 -26.10
CA LYS A 263 18.99 -15.01 -27.06
C LYS A 263 18.57 -14.65 -28.49
N THR A 264 17.70 -13.64 -28.65
CA THR A 264 17.17 -13.29 -29.99
C THR A 264 18.00 -12.19 -30.67
N ASN A 265 18.20 -12.36 -31.98
CA ASN A 265 18.73 -11.33 -32.88
C ASN A 265 17.66 -10.77 -33.83
N ASP A 266 16.40 -11.21 -33.69
CA ASP A 266 15.29 -10.74 -34.52
C ASP A 266 14.71 -9.45 -33.94
N ILE A 267 14.72 -8.38 -34.72
CA ILE A 267 14.19 -7.05 -34.38
C ILE A 267 12.70 -7.13 -34.01
N LYS A 268 11.91 -8.01 -34.69
CA LYS A 268 10.49 -8.20 -34.40
C LYS A 268 10.28 -8.81 -33.02
N VAL A 269 11.07 -9.83 -32.68
CA VAL A 269 11.03 -10.48 -31.37
C VAL A 269 11.47 -9.48 -30.28
N THR A 270 12.58 -8.76 -30.51
CA THR A 270 13.06 -7.72 -29.58
C THR A 270 12.00 -6.65 -29.31
N SER A 271 11.30 -6.19 -30.34
CA SER A 271 10.20 -5.22 -30.19
C SER A 271 9.05 -5.77 -29.35
N LEU A 272 8.69 -7.06 -29.54
CA LEU A 272 7.66 -7.72 -28.73
C LEU A 272 8.11 -7.91 -27.28
N VAL A 273 9.37 -8.23 -27.04
CA VAL A 273 9.97 -8.33 -25.67
C VAL A 273 9.81 -6.99 -24.94
N VAL A 274 10.09 -5.86 -25.59
CA VAL A 274 9.90 -4.53 -25.00
C VAL A 274 8.46 -4.28 -24.60
N LEU A 275 7.50 -4.67 -25.46
CA LEU A 275 6.06 -4.55 -25.17
C LEU A 275 5.65 -5.44 -23.98
N VAL A 276 6.15 -6.66 -23.91
CA VAL A 276 5.89 -7.56 -22.77
C VAL A 276 6.41 -6.95 -21.47
N LYS A 277 7.65 -6.44 -21.46
CA LYS A 277 8.23 -5.76 -20.29
C LYS A 277 7.39 -4.56 -19.84
N SER A 278 6.91 -3.75 -20.79
CA SER A 278 6.04 -2.61 -20.48
C SER A 278 4.72 -3.03 -19.81
N GLU A 279 4.05 -4.07 -20.30
CA GLU A 279 2.83 -4.56 -19.66
C GLU A 279 3.13 -5.21 -18.30
N LEU A 280 4.28 -5.87 -18.15
CA LEU A 280 4.71 -6.49 -16.90
C LEU A 280 4.99 -5.46 -15.79
N GLU A 281 5.65 -4.33 -16.12
CA GLU A 281 5.85 -3.24 -15.15
C GLU A 281 4.51 -2.65 -14.67
N LYS A 282 3.52 -2.50 -15.55
CA LYS A 282 2.18 -2.05 -15.17
C LYS A 282 1.49 -3.05 -14.24
N ILE A 283 1.64 -4.36 -14.50
CA ILE A 283 1.11 -5.41 -13.59
C ILE A 283 1.77 -5.30 -12.22
N LYS A 284 3.08 -5.16 -12.17
CA LYS A 284 3.85 -5.04 -10.93
C LYS A 284 3.44 -3.83 -10.10
N GLU A 285 3.17 -2.71 -10.73
CA GLU A 285 2.67 -1.50 -10.07
C GLU A 285 1.29 -1.73 -9.44
N GLN A 286 0.38 -2.37 -10.17
CA GLN A 286 -0.96 -2.70 -9.66
C GLN A 286 -0.92 -3.77 -8.56
N ALA A 287 -0.08 -4.80 -8.71
CA ALA A 287 0.07 -5.88 -7.72
C ALA A 287 0.54 -5.38 -6.35
N ARG A 288 1.29 -4.27 -6.30
CA ARG A 288 1.69 -3.62 -5.04
C ARG A 288 0.53 -3.04 -4.25
N ASN A 289 -0.60 -2.75 -4.89
CA ASN A 289 -1.79 -2.18 -4.26
C ASN A 289 -2.82 -3.25 -3.88
N ILE A 290 -2.47 -4.53 -4.01
CA ILE A 290 -3.36 -5.67 -3.77
C ILE A 290 -3.00 -6.39 -2.46
N GLU A 291 -4.02 -6.74 -1.70
CA GLU A 291 -3.99 -7.57 -0.49
C GLU A 291 -4.90 -8.78 -0.64
#